data_e068f8de99878a0192fd999ea9614d8d
#
_entry.id   e068f8de99878a0192fd999ea9614d8d
#
_cell.length_a   1.000
_cell.length_b   1.000
_cell.length_c   1.000
_cell.angle_alpha   90.00
_cell.angle_beta   90.00
_cell.angle_gamma   90.00
#
_symmetry.space_group_name_H-M   'P 1'
#
loop_
_entity.id
_entity.type
_entity.pdbx_description
1 polymer ?
#
loop_
_entity_poly.entity_id
_entity_poly.type
_entity_poly.pdbx_seq_one_letter_code
_entity_poly.pdbx_strand_id
1 'polypeptide(L)'
;MAPPTPLLFLDFEASSLLPGTFPIEVGWCTEAGQVESHLIHPGAFPQGQWSFESEAIHGISQERLCAEGRPAVEVAHRFLEVAAGKQVVVSSLQYDGMWLKLLLETIDAPVPALVSDRAACRAAATNILLAGLPPEPGSDDHRNARYRTYAAHDVCRAAEEAHLDDLVIHRAGPDAEAMFKVWQTTVRLATGRRGRLQGTGNLQ
;
A
#
# COMPACT_ATOMS: atom_id res chain seq x y z
N MET A 1 15.10 6.13 -20.18
CA MET A 1 14.18 5.35 -19.34
C MET A 1 13.05 6.26 -18.91
N ALA A 2 11.79 5.80 -19.02
CA ALA A 2 10.68 6.54 -18.43
C ALA A 2 10.87 6.62 -16.90
N PRO A 3 10.44 7.73 -16.25
CA PRO A 3 10.45 7.79 -14.79
C PRO A 3 9.59 6.66 -14.21
N PRO A 4 9.92 6.17 -13.01
CA PRO A 4 9.10 5.16 -12.35
C PRO A 4 7.67 5.70 -12.13
N THR A 5 6.68 4.84 -12.28
CA THR A 5 5.28 5.18 -11.98
C THR A 5 5.16 5.49 -10.49
N PRO A 6 4.63 6.66 -10.11
CA PRO A 6 4.42 7.00 -8.70
C PRO A 6 3.49 6.01 -8.01
N LEU A 7 3.66 5.83 -6.70
CA LEU A 7 2.82 4.95 -5.89
C LEU A 7 1.72 5.73 -5.15
N LEU A 8 0.60 5.05 -4.91
CA LEU A 8 -0.47 5.49 -4.02
C LEU A 8 -0.77 4.33 -3.07
N PHE A 9 -0.50 4.51 -1.79
CA PHE A 9 -0.79 3.53 -0.75
C PHE A 9 -2.23 3.70 -0.32
N LEU A 10 -3.01 2.62 -0.34
CA LEU A 10 -4.45 2.61 -0.12
C LEU A 10 -4.80 1.58 0.94
N ASP A 11 -5.67 1.95 1.87
CA ASP A 11 -6.24 1.07 2.88
C ASP A 11 -7.73 1.31 3.07
N PHE A 12 -8.43 0.30 3.61
CA PHE A 12 -9.85 0.36 3.90
C PHE A 12 -10.16 -0.11 5.31
N GLU A 13 -11.12 0.55 5.97
CA GLU A 13 -11.91 -0.07 7.02
C GLU A 13 -13.23 -0.56 6.44
N ALA A 14 -13.75 -1.64 7.00
CA ALA A 14 -14.94 -2.29 6.50
C ALA A 14 -15.92 -2.65 7.61
N SER A 15 -17.19 -2.75 7.24
CA SER A 15 -18.29 -3.11 8.13
C SER A 15 -18.12 -4.48 8.78
N SER A 16 -17.39 -5.38 8.12
CA SER A 16 -17.06 -6.74 8.62
C SER A 16 -16.00 -7.39 7.72
N LEU A 17 -15.52 -8.61 8.12
CA LEU A 17 -14.73 -9.49 7.26
C LEU A 17 -15.57 -10.67 6.72
N LEU A 18 -16.88 -10.67 6.97
CA LEU A 18 -17.81 -11.74 6.56
C LEU A 18 -18.45 -11.42 5.18
N PRO A 19 -19.09 -12.40 4.55
CA PRO A 19 -19.90 -12.17 3.34
C PRO A 19 -20.93 -11.06 3.56
N GLY A 20 -21.05 -10.15 2.59
CA GLY A 20 -21.90 -8.96 2.71
C GLY A 20 -21.20 -7.75 3.32
N THR A 21 -19.88 -7.82 3.55
CA THR A 21 -19.06 -6.68 3.97
C THR A 21 -19.10 -5.55 2.94
N PHE A 22 -18.95 -4.31 3.41
CA PHE A 22 -18.84 -3.12 2.56
C PHE A 22 -17.82 -2.12 3.14
N PRO A 23 -17.21 -1.26 2.31
CA PRO A 23 -16.24 -0.28 2.77
C PRO A 23 -16.93 0.84 3.56
N ILE A 24 -16.36 1.20 4.72
CA ILE A 24 -16.87 2.24 5.61
C ILE A 24 -15.93 3.43 5.74
N GLU A 25 -14.64 3.21 5.57
CA GLU A 25 -13.63 4.25 5.43
C GLU A 25 -12.65 3.83 4.34
N VAL A 26 -12.17 4.79 3.59
CA VAL A 26 -11.04 4.64 2.68
C VAL A 26 -10.00 5.70 2.99
N GLY A 27 -8.74 5.32 2.98
CA GLY A 27 -7.63 6.23 3.18
C GLY A 27 -6.51 5.96 2.19
N TRP A 28 -5.76 7.00 1.86
CA TRP A 28 -4.58 6.86 1.00
C TRP A 28 -3.45 7.79 1.44
N CYS A 29 -2.23 7.37 1.10
CA CYS A 29 -1.01 8.17 1.25
C CYS A 29 -0.27 8.21 -0.07
N THR A 30 0.11 9.41 -0.53
CA THR A 30 0.94 9.59 -1.73
C THR A 30 2.42 9.39 -1.40
N GLU A 31 3.29 9.21 -2.41
CA GLU A 31 4.76 9.21 -2.22
C GLU A 31 5.32 10.51 -1.64
N ALA A 32 4.55 11.61 -1.67
CA ALA A 32 4.90 12.87 -1.02
C ALA A 32 4.52 12.91 0.47
N GLY A 33 3.96 11.81 1.01
CA GLY A 33 3.50 11.72 2.40
C GLY A 33 2.19 12.48 2.67
N GLN A 34 1.43 12.81 1.63
CA GLN A 34 0.12 13.45 1.78
C GLN A 34 -0.92 12.36 2.06
N VAL A 35 -1.57 12.47 3.22
CA VAL A 35 -2.62 11.56 3.68
C VAL A 35 -3.98 12.20 3.51
N GLU A 36 -4.94 11.44 3.00
CA GLU A 36 -6.34 11.82 2.90
C GLU A 36 -7.19 10.60 3.25
N SER A 37 -8.31 10.77 3.99
CA SER A 37 -9.26 9.70 4.28
C SER A 37 -10.69 10.20 4.27
N HIS A 38 -11.63 9.29 3.97
CA HIS A 38 -13.05 9.58 3.88
C HIS A 38 -13.86 8.47 4.51
N LEU A 39 -14.75 8.84 5.43
CA LEU A 39 -15.87 7.99 5.84
C LEU A 39 -16.87 7.89 4.67
N ILE A 40 -17.39 6.68 4.45
CA ILE A 40 -18.30 6.38 3.34
C ILE A 40 -19.70 6.16 3.90
N HIS A 41 -20.68 6.92 3.41
CA HIS A 41 -22.06 6.78 3.85
C HIS A 41 -22.62 5.41 3.43
N PRO A 42 -23.24 4.63 4.36
CA PRO A 42 -23.64 3.25 4.11
C PRO A 42 -24.82 3.09 3.14
N GLY A 43 -25.48 4.17 2.78
CA GLY A 43 -26.66 4.16 1.90
C GLY A 43 -26.44 3.59 0.50
N ALA A 44 -25.19 3.51 0.03
CA ALA A 44 -24.82 2.85 -1.22
C ALA A 44 -24.82 1.31 -1.11
N PHE A 45 -24.85 0.74 0.11
CA PHE A 45 -24.71 -0.69 0.40
C PHE A 45 -25.88 -1.21 1.24
N PRO A 46 -27.15 -1.16 0.74
CA PRO A 46 -28.34 -1.44 1.55
C PRO A 46 -28.48 -2.90 1.99
N GLN A 47 -27.75 -3.83 1.34
CA GLN A 47 -27.69 -5.26 1.70
C GLN A 47 -26.47 -5.60 2.55
N GLY A 48 -25.69 -4.58 2.95
CA GLY A 48 -24.46 -4.74 3.71
C GLY A 48 -24.68 -5.34 5.10
N GLN A 49 -23.74 -6.19 5.53
CA GLN A 49 -23.72 -6.76 6.88
C GLN A 49 -22.82 -5.93 7.79
N TRP A 50 -23.22 -5.79 9.05
CA TRP A 50 -22.47 -5.09 10.09
C TRP A 50 -21.94 -6.05 11.14
N SER A 51 -20.70 -5.80 11.61
CA SER A 51 -20.10 -6.56 12.71
C SER A 51 -19.72 -5.60 13.84
N PHE A 52 -20.27 -5.84 15.03
CA PHE A 52 -19.89 -5.09 16.23
C PHE A 52 -18.46 -5.40 16.68
N GLU A 53 -17.93 -6.58 16.35
CA GLU A 53 -16.53 -6.92 16.58
C GLU A 53 -15.60 -6.04 15.73
N SER A 54 -15.95 -5.81 14.45
CA SER A 54 -15.20 -4.90 13.58
C SER A 54 -15.31 -3.46 14.07
N GLU A 55 -16.51 -3.02 14.47
CA GLU A 55 -16.73 -1.70 15.06
C GLU A 55 -15.85 -1.46 16.30
N ALA A 56 -15.72 -2.47 17.17
CA ALA A 56 -14.86 -2.38 18.35
C ALA A 56 -13.36 -2.22 18.00
N ILE A 57 -12.94 -2.66 16.81
CA ILE A 57 -11.55 -2.55 16.34
C ILE A 57 -11.29 -1.17 15.76
N HIS A 58 -12.06 -0.72 14.75
CA HIS A 58 -11.82 0.55 14.05
C HIS A 58 -12.51 1.76 14.71
N GLY A 59 -13.46 1.55 15.66
CA GLY A 59 -14.12 2.62 16.41
C GLY A 59 -15.06 3.52 15.59
N ILE A 60 -15.56 3.04 14.45
CA ILE A 60 -16.49 3.78 13.58
C ILE A 60 -17.87 3.17 13.72
N SER A 61 -18.83 3.90 14.28
CA SER A 61 -20.20 3.42 14.43
C SER A 61 -21.07 3.68 13.20
N GLN A 62 -22.18 2.96 13.07
CA GLN A 62 -23.15 3.20 11.99
C GLN A 62 -23.75 4.61 12.07
N GLU A 63 -24.03 5.12 13.28
CA GLU A 63 -24.55 6.46 13.47
C GLU A 63 -23.57 7.50 12.96
N ARG A 64 -22.28 7.30 13.22
CA ARG A 64 -21.23 8.17 12.72
C ARG A 64 -21.16 8.17 11.20
N LEU A 65 -21.24 6.98 10.56
CA LEU A 65 -21.26 6.88 9.10
C LEU A 65 -22.48 7.58 8.48
N CYS A 66 -23.64 7.48 9.11
CA CYS A 66 -24.84 8.17 8.63
C CYS A 66 -24.74 9.70 8.80
N ALA A 67 -24.04 10.19 9.83
CA ALA A 67 -23.92 11.61 10.14
C ALA A 67 -22.78 12.30 9.37
N GLU A 68 -21.62 11.63 9.22
CA GLU A 68 -20.37 12.21 8.72
C GLU A 68 -19.90 11.59 7.39
N GLY A 69 -20.46 10.44 6.99
CA GLY A 69 -20.06 9.73 5.78
C GLY A 69 -20.39 10.51 4.52
N ARG A 70 -19.46 10.55 3.59
CA ARG A 70 -19.66 11.14 2.27
C ARG A 70 -20.37 10.15 1.34
N PRO A 71 -21.13 10.62 0.36
CA PRO A 71 -21.68 9.77 -0.68
C PRO A 71 -20.58 8.93 -1.36
N ALA A 72 -20.79 7.61 -1.47
CA ALA A 72 -19.80 6.69 -2.06
C ALA A 72 -19.37 7.12 -3.47
N VAL A 73 -20.29 7.65 -4.27
CA VAL A 73 -20.02 8.21 -5.61
C VAL A 73 -18.97 9.33 -5.57
N GLU A 74 -19.05 10.25 -4.61
CA GLU A 74 -18.09 11.34 -4.46
C GLU A 74 -16.70 10.81 -4.06
N VAL A 75 -16.67 9.86 -3.12
CA VAL A 75 -15.43 9.23 -2.66
C VAL A 75 -14.77 8.44 -3.80
N ALA A 76 -15.56 7.71 -4.60
CA ALA A 76 -15.07 6.98 -5.76
C ALA A 76 -14.44 7.90 -6.81
N HIS A 77 -15.10 9.01 -7.15
CA HIS A 77 -14.55 10.02 -8.07
C HIS A 77 -13.25 10.62 -7.51
N ARG A 78 -13.24 11.00 -6.22
CA ARG A 78 -12.04 11.56 -5.58
C ARG A 78 -10.87 10.59 -5.61
N PHE A 79 -11.12 9.31 -5.33
CA PHE A 79 -10.09 8.27 -5.43
C PHE A 79 -9.51 8.21 -6.86
N LEU A 80 -10.35 8.17 -7.90
CA LEU A 80 -9.86 8.08 -9.28
C LEU A 80 -9.02 9.31 -9.68
N GLU A 81 -9.38 10.50 -9.23
CA GLU A 81 -8.59 11.71 -9.46
C GLU A 81 -7.18 11.57 -8.87
N VAL A 82 -7.08 11.09 -7.61
CA VAL A 82 -5.80 10.94 -6.92
C VAL A 82 -5.01 9.76 -7.47
N ALA A 83 -5.66 8.67 -7.85
CA ALA A 83 -5.02 7.46 -8.39
C ALA A 83 -4.54 7.61 -9.84
N ALA A 84 -4.97 8.65 -10.56
CA ALA A 84 -4.62 8.86 -11.96
C ALA A 84 -3.10 8.83 -12.18
N GLY A 85 -2.65 7.94 -13.06
CA GLY A 85 -1.23 7.77 -13.41
C GLY A 85 -0.35 7.17 -12.30
N LYS A 86 -0.93 6.62 -11.24
CA LYS A 86 -0.20 6.00 -10.12
C LYS A 86 -0.46 4.49 -10.07
N GLN A 87 0.50 3.75 -9.53
CA GLN A 87 0.33 2.36 -9.15
C GLN A 87 -0.26 2.31 -7.74
N VAL A 88 -1.43 1.69 -7.60
CA VAL A 88 -2.09 1.54 -6.30
C VAL A 88 -1.48 0.37 -5.55
N VAL A 89 -1.08 0.63 -4.30
CA VAL A 89 -0.47 -0.32 -3.36
C VAL A 89 -1.44 -0.56 -2.22
N VAL A 90 -1.70 -1.82 -1.87
CA VAL A 90 -2.63 -2.24 -0.82
C VAL A 90 -1.99 -3.27 0.10
N SER A 91 -2.49 -3.40 1.32
CA SER A 91 -2.05 -4.43 2.26
C SER A 91 -2.58 -5.81 1.86
N SER A 92 -3.85 -5.88 1.45
CA SER A 92 -4.54 -7.10 1.04
C SER A 92 -5.15 -6.99 -0.36
N LEU A 93 -4.55 -7.68 -1.34
CA LEU A 93 -5.11 -7.73 -2.70
C LEU A 93 -6.54 -8.29 -2.73
N GLN A 94 -6.88 -9.18 -1.79
CA GLN A 94 -8.20 -9.80 -1.69
C GLN A 94 -9.22 -8.83 -1.09
N TYR A 95 -8.97 -8.32 0.11
CA TYR A 95 -9.95 -7.52 0.85
C TYR A 95 -10.02 -6.08 0.32
N ASP A 96 -8.91 -5.37 0.24
CA ASP A 96 -8.88 -4.01 -0.30
C ASP A 96 -9.32 -3.97 -1.77
N GLY A 97 -8.93 -4.98 -2.55
CA GLY A 97 -9.37 -5.12 -3.94
C GLY A 97 -10.89 -5.32 -4.06
N MET A 98 -11.50 -6.09 -3.16
CA MET A 98 -12.94 -6.31 -3.09
C MET A 98 -13.68 -5.02 -2.69
N TRP A 99 -13.22 -4.33 -1.64
CA TRP A 99 -13.85 -3.09 -1.18
C TRP A 99 -13.68 -1.95 -2.18
N LEU A 100 -12.50 -1.84 -2.81
CA LEU A 100 -12.30 -0.89 -3.90
C LEU A 100 -13.23 -1.17 -5.08
N LYS A 101 -13.44 -2.44 -5.42
CA LYS A 101 -14.40 -2.84 -6.46
C LYS A 101 -15.81 -2.37 -6.10
N LEU A 102 -16.28 -2.66 -4.88
CA LEU A 102 -17.60 -2.23 -4.42
C LEU A 102 -17.76 -0.69 -4.46
N LEU A 103 -16.72 0.04 -4.07
CA LEU A 103 -16.73 1.50 -4.14
C LEU A 103 -16.83 2.00 -5.58
N LEU A 104 -16.04 1.45 -6.50
CA LEU A 104 -15.98 1.88 -7.90
C LEU A 104 -17.20 1.42 -8.71
N GLU A 105 -17.88 0.35 -8.32
CA GLU A 105 -19.17 -0.07 -8.90
C GLU A 105 -20.26 1.02 -8.74
N THR A 106 -20.16 1.88 -7.73
CA THR A 106 -21.11 3.00 -7.55
C THR A 106 -21.06 4.03 -8.69
N ILE A 107 -20.01 4.05 -9.47
CA ILE A 107 -19.81 4.95 -10.64
C ILE A 107 -19.50 4.18 -11.92
N ASP A 108 -19.73 2.89 -11.94
CA ASP A 108 -19.48 1.99 -13.08
C ASP A 108 -18.02 2.08 -13.62
N ALA A 109 -17.05 2.24 -12.71
CA ALA A 109 -15.64 2.38 -13.08
C ALA A 109 -14.84 1.09 -12.85
N PRO A 110 -13.83 0.78 -13.71
CA PRO A 110 -12.99 -0.39 -13.53
C PRO A 110 -12.01 -0.21 -12.36
N VAL A 111 -11.70 -1.32 -11.68
CA VAL A 111 -10.65 -1.34 -10.66
C VAL A 111 -9.27 -1.21 -11.32
N PRO A 112 -8.41 -0.29 -10.89
CA PRO A 112 -7.04 -0.19 -11.39
C PRO A 112 -6.22 -1.41 -10.98
N ALA A 113 -5.08 -1.62 -11.66
CA ALA A 113 -4.14 -2.67 -11.27
C ALA A 113 -3.60 -2.40 -9.86
N LEU A 114 -3.67 -3.42 -8.99
CA LEU A 114 -3.20 -3.36 -7.61
C LEU A 114 -1.91 -4.15 -7.45
N VAL A 115 -1.04 -3.69 -6.54
CA VAL A 115 0.11 -4.46 -6.05
C VAL A 115 0.07 -4.53 -4.53
N SER A 116 0.60 -5.60 -3.94
CA SER A 116 0.72 -5.64 -2.50
C SER A 116 1.89 -4.76 -2.03
N ASP A 117 1.78 -4.22 -0.81
CA ASP A 117 2.82 -3.46 -0.12
C ASP A 117 4.17 -4.20 -0.10
N ARG A 118 4.15 -5.50 0.23
CA ARG A 118 5.33 -6.36 0.20
C ARG A 118 5.94 -6.49 -1.19
N ALA A 119 5.13 -6.58 -2.25
CA ALA A 119 5.62 -6.62 -3.61
C ALA A 119 6.23 -5.28 -4.02
N ALA A 120 5.63 -4.16 -3.65
CA ALA A 120 6.15 -2.82 -3.90
C ALA A 120 7.50 -2.59 -3.18
N CYS A 121 7.61 -2.94 -1.89
CA CYS A 121 8.85 -2.87 -1.14
C CYS A 121 9.95 -3.75 -1.75
N ARG A 122 9.63 -4.99 -2.10
CA ARG A 122 10.57 -5.92 -2.72
C ARG A 122 11.06 -5.42 -4.07
N ALA A 123 10.17 -4.89 -4.90
CA ALA A 123 10.53 -4.33 -6.20
C ALA A 123 11.47 -3.13 -6.04
N ALA A 124 11.15 -2.19 -5.12
CA ALA A 124 11.99 -1.03 -4.83
C ALA A 124 13.40 -1.44 -4.36
N ALA A 125 13.50 -2.31 -3.35
CA ALA A 125 14.77 -2.79 -2.82
C ALA A 125 15.60 -3.53 -3.89
N THR A 126 14.97 -4.42 -4.66
CA THR A 126 15.62 -5.19 -5.72
C THR A 126 16.14 -4.26 -6.82
N ASN A 127 15.33 -3.34 -7.31
CA ASN A 127 15.73 -2.38 -8.34
C ASN A 127 16.93 -1.54 -7.90
N ILE A 128 16.93 -1.05 -6.65
CA ILE A 128 18.04 -0.25 -6.11
C ILE A 128 19.31 -1.09 -5.99
N LEU A 129 19.23 -2.29 -5.42
CA LEU A 129 20.40 -3.14 -5.16
C LEU A 129 20.96 -3.78 -6.42
N LEU A 130 20.14 -4.05 -7.45
CA LEU A 130 20.55 -4.62 -8.73
C LEU A 130 20.93 -3.56 -9.76
N ALA A 131 20.66 -2.27 -9.53
CA ALA A 131 20.97 -1.22 -10.50
C ALA A 131 22.45 -1.18 -10.85
N GLY A 132 22.74 -1.26 -12.16
CA GLY A 132 24.11 -1.25 -12.70
C GLY A 132 24.82 -2.60 -12.75
N LEU A 133 24.12 -3.70 -12.45
CA LEU A 133 24.63 -5.04 -12.74
C LEU A 133 24.35 -5.43 -14.19
N PRO A 134 25.32 -6.08 -14.87
CA PRO A 134 25.08 -6.62 -16.20
C PRO A 134 24.01 -7.74 -16.19
N PRO A 135 23.20 -7.88 -17.25
CA PRO A 135 22.10 -8.86 -17.31
C PRO A 135 22.54 -10.31 -17.59
N GLU A 136 23.82 -10.62 -17.77
CA GLU A 136 24.23 -11.91 -18.30
C GLU A 136 24.39 -13.04 -17.25
N PRO A 137 23.82 -14.24 -17.52
CA PRO A 137 24.03 -15.44 -16.72
C PRO A 137 25.45 -16.03 -16.98
N GLY A 138 26.23 -16.23 -15.93
CA GLY A 138 27.49 -17.02 -16.00
C GLY A 138 28.75 -16.30 -15.57
N SER A 139 28.72 -15.01 -15.29
CA SER A 139 29.84 -14.27 -14.67
C SER A 139 29.79 -14.39 -13.14
N ASP A 140 30.89 -14.05 -12.45
CA ASP A 140 30.91 -13.91 -10.97
C ASP A 140 29.82 -12.96 -10.45
N ASP A 141 29.26 -12.11 -11.31
CA ASP A 141 28.11 -11.25 -11.07
C ASP A 141 26.81 -12.01 -10.72
N HIS A 142 26.67 -13.29 -11.11
CA HIS A 142 25.51 -14.12 -10.74
C HIS A 142 25.44 -14.39 -9.24
N ARG A 143 26.58 -14.59 -8.57
CA ARG A 143 26.63 -14.71 -7.09
C ARG A 143 26.26 -13.37 -6.44
N ASN A 144 26.77 -12.28 -6.99
CA ASN A 144 26.43 -10.93 -6.53
C ASN A 144 24.95 -10.61 -6.73
N ALA A 145 24.32 -11.01 -7.85
CA ALA A 145 22.89 -10.83 -8.09
C ALA A 145 22.04 -11.62 -7.07
N ARG A 146 22.37 -12.90 -6.81
CA ARG A 146 21.69 -13.69 -5.77
C ARG A 146 21.86 -13.09 -4.37
N TYR A 147 23.07 -12.68 -4.02
CA TYR A 147 23.33 -12.02 -2.73
C TYR A 147 22.50 -10.74 -2.57
N ARG A 148 22.37 -9.92 -3.62
CA ARG A 148 21.58 -8.71 -3.60
C ARG A 148 20.07 -8.98 -3.52
N THR A 149 19.61 -10.09 -4.09
CA THR A 149 18.21 -10.53 -3.93
C THR A 149 17.90 -10.91 -2.48
N TYR A 150 18.80 -11.66 -1.82
CA TYR A 150 18.69 -11.92 -0.37
C TYR A 150 18.79 -10.63 0.45
N ALA A 151 19.68 -9.72 0.07
CA ALA A 151 19.83 -8.42 0.70
C ALA A 151 18.57 -7.56 0.57
N ALA A 152 17.82 -7.66 -0.53
CA ALA A 152 16.55 -6.99 -0.70
C ALA A 152 15.49 -7.53 0.28
N HIS A 153 15.44 -8.85 0.46
CA HIS A 153 14.54 -9.46 1.45
C HIS A 153 14.86 -9.00 2.88
N ASP A 154 16.16 -9.01 3.27
CA ASP A 154 16.56 -8.53 4.60
C ASP A 154 16.21 -7.05 4.83
N VAL A 155 16.36 -6.22 3.79
CA VAL A 155 16.01 -4.79 3.87
C VAL A 155 14.51 -4.61 4.08
N CYS A 156 13.67 -5.36 3.35
CA CYS A 156 12.21 -5.28 3.52
C CYS A 156 11.82 -5.71 4.94
N ARG A 157 12.36 -6.83 5.43
CA ARG A 157 12.11 -7.31 6.80
C ARG A 157 12.53 -6.27 7.86
N ALA A 158 13.71 -5.68 7.72
CA ALA A 158 14.19 -4.66 8.66
C ALA A 158 13.33 -3.38 8.61
N ALA A 159 12.76 -3.05 7.45
CA ALA A 159 11.84 -1.92 7.33
C ALA A 159 10.49 -2.22 7.98
N GLU A 160 9.94 -3.43 7.81
CA GLU A 160 8.72 -3.87 8.51
C GLU A 160 8.92 -3.86 10.04
N GLU A 161 10.02 -4.45 10.53
CA GLU A 161 10.37 -4.48 11.97
C GLU A 161 10.49 -3.08 12.59
N ALA A 162 11.00 -2.10 11.84
CA ALA A 162 11.16 -0.72 12.32
C ALA A 162 9.82 0.04 12.49
N HIS A 163 8.72 -0.49 11.93
CA HIS A 163 7.40 0.14 11.93
C HIS A 163 6.30 -0.77 12.51
N LEU A 164 6.66 -1.82 13.28
CA LEU A 164 5.68 -2.73 13.87
C LEU A 164 4.67 -2.00 14.77
N ASP A 165 5.09 -0.98 15.50
CA ASP A 165 4.23 -0.22 16.41
C ASP A 165 3.30 0.77 15.67
N ASP A 166 3.63 1.12 14.42
CA ASP A 166 2.82 2.02 13.58
C ASP A 166 1.59 1.31 12.98
N LEU A 167 1.56 -0.03 12.98
CA LEU A 167 0.58 -0.87 12.28
C LEU A 167 -0.70 -1.20 13.09
N VAL A 168 -0.96 -0.52 14.21
CA VAL A 168 -2.02 -0.94 15.17
C VAL A 168 -3.20 0.05 15.24
N ILE A 169 -3.33 0.99 14.31
CA ILE A 169 -4.28 2.11 14.49
C ILE A 169 -5.70 1.79 14.00
N HIS A 170 -5.88 0.83 13.10
CA HIS A 170 -7.17 0.44 12.50
C HIS A 170 -8.00 1.66 12.02
N ARG A 171 -7.35 2.51 11.24
CA ARG A 171 -7.95 3.65 10.53
C ARG A 171 -7.29 3.80 9.17
N ALA A 172 -8.07 3.84 8.13
CA ALA A 172 -7.59 3.72 6.75
C ALA A 172 -6.51 4.75 6.36
N GLY A 173 -6.62 6.01 6.79
CA GLY A 173 -5.59 7.03 6.51
C GLY A 173 -4.24 6.73 7.16
N PRO A 174 -4.17 6.60 8.51
CA PRO A 174 -2.98 6.18 9.22
C PRO A 174 -2.37 4.87 8.74
N ASP A 175 -3.18 3.86 8.40
CA ASP A 175 -2.69 2.56 7.95
C ASP A 175 -2.09 2.64 6.53
N ALA A 176 -2.68 3.45 5.63
CA ALA A 176 -2.06 3.80 4.36
C ALA A 176 -0.72 4.56 4.54
N GLU A 177 -0.63 5.47 5.52
CA GLU A 177 0.61 6.17 5.86
C GLU A 177 1.68 5.21 6.42
N ALA A 178 1.28 4.24 7.24
CA ALA A 178 2.19 3.24 7.78
C ALA A 178 2.82 2.39 6.65
N MET A 179 2.04 1.95 5.66
CA MET A 179 2.57 1.27 4.47
C MET A 179 3.57 2.14 3.71
N PHE A 180 3.28 3.43 3.53
CA PHE A 180 4.21 4.39 2.92
C PHE A 180 5.52 4.50 3.71
N LYS A 181 5.48 4.61 5.04
CA LYS A 181 6.67 4.69 5.91
C LYS A 181 7.55 3.44 5.80
N VAL A 182 6.96 2.25 5.77
CA VAL A 182 7.68 0.99 5.53
C VAL A 182 8.37 1.01 4.17
N TRP A 183 7.66 1.41 3.11
CA TRP A 183 8.24 1.53 1.78
C TRP A 183 9.37 2.57 1.72
N GLN A 184 9.19 3.74 2.31
CA GLN A 184 10.21 4.80 2.36
C GLN A 184 11.46 4.31 3.10
N THR A 185 11.29 3.60 4.23
CA THR A 185 12.39 3.00 4.99
C THR A 185 13.11 1.93 4.18
N THR A 186 12.36 1.10 3.43
CA THR A 186 12.91 0.12 2.49
C THR A 186 13.82 0.78 1.45
N VAL A 187 13.37 1.84 0.80
CA VAL A 187 14.15 2.61 -0.17
C VAL A 187 15.43 3.17 0.45
N ARG A 188 15.32 3.79 1.63
CA ARG A 188 16.46 4.37 2.37
C ARG A 188 17.50 3.31 2.73
N LEU A 189 17.08 2.17 3.30
CA LEU A 189 17.97 1.08 3.70
C LEU A 189 18.66 0.43 2.49
N ALA A 190 17.93 0.20 1.39
CA ALA A 190 18.48 -0.34 0.14
C ALA A 190 19.54 0.60 -0.45
N THR A 191 19.25 1.90 -0.49
CA THR A 191 20.20 2.92 -1.00
C THR A 191 21.47 2.96 -0.16
N GLY A 192 21.35 2.98 1.16
CA GLY A 192 22.52 2.95 2.07
C GLY A 192 23.34 1.66 1.95
N ARG A 193 22.68 0.50 1.76
CA ARG A 193 23.38 -0.80 1.56
C ARG A 193 24.08 -0.84 0.22
N ARG A 194 23.48 -0.32 -0.85
CA ARG A 194 24.13 -0.21 -2.16
C ARG A 194 25.40 0.63 -2.11
N GLY A 195 25.38 1.78 -1.44
CA GLY A 195 26.54 2.66 -1.29
C GLY A 195 27.74 1.93 -0.63
N ARG A 196 27.46 1.14 0.42
CA ARG A 196 28.51 0.31 1.08
C ARG A 196 29.09 -0.76 0.16
N LEU A 197 28.28 -1.42 -0.66
CA LEU A 197 28.71 -2.45 -1.60
C LEU A 197 29.58 -1.89 -2.73
N GLN A 198 29.41 -0.62 -3.11
CA GLN A 198 30.23 0.06 -4.13
C GLN A 198 31.55 0.60 -3.54
N GLY A 199 31.54 1.03 -2.26
CA GLY A 199 32.71 1.58 -1.57
C GLY A 199 33.78 0.53 -1.25
N THR A 200 33.40 -0.74 -1.06
CA THR A 200 34.35 -1.85 -0.82
C THR A 200 35.07 -2.36 -2.07
N GLY A 201 34.61 -1.99 -3.27
CA GLY A 201 35.24 -2.36 -4.53
C GLY A 201 36.45 -1.48 -4.95
N ASN A 202 36.72 -0.38 -4.25
CA ASN A 202 37.81 0.56 -4.56
C ASN A 202 39.06 0.42 -3.67
N LEU A 203 39.16 -0.67 -2.90
CA LEU A 203 40.33 -0.98 -2.06
C LEU A 203 41.05 -2.22 -2.60
N GLN A 204 41.55 -2.15 -3.83
CA GLN A 204 42.61 -3.04 -4.36
C GLN A 204 43.61 -2.23 -5.15
#